data_ebbda4e927c1de29c55c91cee533fd62
#
_entry.id   ebbda4e927c1de29c55c91cee533fd62
#
_cell.length_a   1.000
_cell.length_b   1.000
_cell.length_c   1.000
_cell.angle_alpha   90.00
_cell.angle_beta   90.00
_cell.angle_gamma   90.00
#
_symmetry.space_group_name_H-M   'P 1'
#
loop_
_entity.id
_entity.type
_entity.pdbx_description
1 polymer ?
#
loop_
_entity_poly.entity_id
_entity_poly.type
_entity_poly.pdbx_seq_one_letter_code
_entity_poly.pdbx_strand_id
1 'polypeptide(L)'
;MRCEKPSDMFGTRHDVSFMHLARRAWCRTYQTVFRIALPILPYTEPRILEHAEDVPAVLQKRSIQKVLIVTDPGIARLGLTAPLETALASKGISAAVYAETRANPTVSNVEEAASLYRASACQAIIGFGGGSAMDCAKGVGARIAQPNKPINKMRGLLRIHRRLPLLIAVPTTAGTGSEVTLAAVLADDETHYKYPINDFVLIPRFAVHDPEFTRGLPASITGPVSYTHLTLPTIS
;
A
#
# COMPACT_ATOMS: atom_id res chain seq x y z
N MET A 1 -9.20 7.04 -53.97
CA MET A 1 -9.32 6.18 -52.79
C MET A 1 -10.25 6.89 -51.78
N ARG A 2 -11.51 6.45 -51.68
CA ARG A 2 -12.50 7.01 -50.76
C ARG A 2 -12.23 6.45 -49.36
N CYS A 3 -12.03 7.32 -48.38
CA CYS A 3 -12.06 6.95 -46.96
C CYS A 3 -13.51 6.56 -46.59
N GLU A 4 -13.75 5.29 -46.33
CA GLU A 4 -14.99 4.83 -45.70
C GLU A 4 -15.03 5.28 -44.23
N LYS A 5 -16.17 5.82 -43.84
CA LYS A 5 -16.45 6.23 -42.47
C LYS A 5 -16.63 4.99 -41.58
N PRO A 6 -16.11 4.95 -40.34
CA PRO A 6 -16.33 3.83 -39.43
C PRO A 6 -17.69 4.00 -38.70
N SER A 7 -18.79 3.96 -39.43
CA SER A 7 -20.16 4.12 -38.87
C SER A 7 -20.97 2.83 -38.70
N ASP A 8 -20.42 1.67 -39.08
CA ASP A 8 -21.23 0.45 -39.14
C ASP A 8 -20.80 -0.67 -38.15
N MET A 9 -20.08 -0.32 -37.10
CA MET A 9 -19.63 -1.29 -36.09
C MET A 9 -20.28 -1.12 -34.70
N PHE A 10 -21.40 -0.38 -34.63
CA PHE A 10 -22.19 -0.31 -33.40
C PHE A 10 -23.56 -0.93 -33.62
N GLY A 11 -23.75 -2.09 -32.96
CA GLY A 11 -25.04 -2.77 -32.90
C GLY A 11 -26.17 -1.83 -32.46
N THR A 12 -27.39 -2.19 -32.78
CA THR A 12 -28.60 -1.40 -32.61
C THR A 12 -28.73 -0.82 -31.21
N ARG A 13 -29.32 0.39 -31.08
CA ARG A 13 -29.52 1.09 -29.77
C ARG A 13 -30.14 0.21 -28.66
N HIS A 14 -30.86 -0.84 -29.02
CA HIS A 14 -31.45 -1.81 -28.11
C HIS A 14 -30.41 -2.69 -27.41
N ASP A 15 -29.35 -3.12 -28.11
CA ASP A 15 -28.29 -3.96 -27.51
C ASP A 15 -27.47 -3.22 -26.50
N VAL A 16 -27.17 -1.94 -26.72
CA VAL A 16 -26.42 -1.09 -25.80
C VAL A 16 -27.20 -0.88 -24.49
N SER A 17 -28.52 -0.68 -24.58
CA SER A 17 -29.39 -0.49 -23.41
C SER A 17 -29.48 -1.76 -22.56
N PHE A 18 -29.63 -2.93 -23.19
CA PHE A 18 -29.68 -4.21 -22.50
C PHE A 18 -28.35 -4.54 -21.82
N MET A 19 -27.23 -4.32 -22.50
CA MET A 19 -25.89 -4.50 -21.91
C MET A 19 -25.65 -3.58 -20.70
N HIS A 20 -26.13 -2.33 -20.76
CA HIS A 20 -26.06 -1.41 -19.62
C HIS A 20 -26.91 -1.89 -18.43
N LEU A 21 -28.11 -2.42 -18.72
CA LEU A 21 -28.99 -2.94 -17.67
C LEU A 21 -28.40 -4.20 -17.02
N ALA A 22 -27.92 -5.14 -17.83
CA ALA A 22 -27.27 -6.36 -17.35
C ALA A 22 -26.01 -6.04 -16.54
N ARG A 23 -25.19 -5.09 -16.98
CA ARG A 23 -24.00 -4.63 -16.26
C ARG A 23 -24.36 -3.96 -14.94
N ARG A 24 -25.40 -3.13 -14.89
CA ARG A 24 -25.92 -2.53 -13.65
C ARG A 24 -26.45 -3.59 -12.69
N ALA A 25 -27.22 -4.55 -13.17
CA ALA A 25 -27.73 -5.66 -12.37
C ALA A 25 -26.58 -6.49 -11.79
N TRP A 26 -25.59 -6.84 -12.62
CA TRP A 26 -24.38 -7.54 -12.19
C TRP A 26 -23.62 -6.77 -11.10
N CYS A 27 -23.37 -5.47 -11.31
CA CYS A 27 -22.69 -4.63 -10.33
C CYS A 27 -23.44 -4.57 -9.00
N ARG A 28 -24.77 -4.43 -9.04
CA ARG A 28 -25.62 -4.41 -7.83
C ARG A 28 -25.61 -5.76 -7.10
N THR A 29 -25.73 -6.86 -7.84
CA THR A 29 -25.64 -8.21 -7.27
C THR A 29 -24.28 -8.42 -6.60
N TYR A 30 -23.19 -8.08 -7.28
CA TYR A 30 -21.85 -8.15 -6.72
C TYR A 30 -21.70 -7.32 -5.46
N GLN A 31 -22.17 -6.06 -5.47
CA GLN A 31 -22.14 -5.18 -4.29
C GLN A 31 -22.96 -5.73 -3.14
N THR A 32 -24.13 -6.31 -3.41
CA THR A 32 -25.00 -6.91 -2.38
C THR A 32 -24.34 -8.15 -1.78
N VAL A 33 -23.82 -9.04 -2.60
CA VAL A 33 -23.08 -10.24 -2.14
C VAL A 33 -21.87 -9.83 -1.31
N PHE A 34 -21.08 -8.85 -1.78
CA PHE A 34 -19.93 -8.34 -1.06
C PHE A 34 -20.33 -7.72 0.29
N ARG A 35 -21.42 -6.93 0.32
CA ARG A 35 -21.95 -6.33 1.56
C ARG A 35 -22.37 -7.38 2.58
N ILE A 36 -22.98 -8.49 2.14
CA ILE A 36 -23.38 -9.60 3.01
C ILE A 36 -22.14 -10.38 3.49
N ALA A 37 -21.11 -10.51 2.64
CA ALA A 37 -19.87 -11.20 2.97
C ALA A 37 -18.93 -10.38 3.87
N LEU A 38 -19.02 -9.05 3.87
CA LEU A 38 -18.15 -8.16 4.64
C LEU A 38 -17.97 -8.53 6.12
N PRO A 39 -19.02 -8.90 6.88
CA PRO A 39 -18.87 -9.30 8.27
C PRO A 39 -18.12 -10.63 8.48
N ILE A 40 -18.05 -11.46 7.43
CA ILE A 40 -17.42 -12.79 7.46
C ILE A 40 -15.98 -12.71 6.95
N LEU A 41 -15.63 -11.64 6.22
CA LEU A 41 -14.29 -11.44 5.69
C LEU A 41 -13.30 -11.13 6.82
N PRO A 42 -12.05 -11.64 6.74
CA PRO A 42 -11.02 -11.45 7.78
C PRO A 42 -10.44 -10.02 7.76
N TYR A 43 -11.31 -9.02 7.68
CA TYR A 43 -10.90 -7.62 7.77
C TYR A 43 -10.56 -7.29 9.23
N THR A 44 -9.36 -6.79 9.45
CA THR A 44 -8.91 -6.36 10.77
C THR A 44 -8.41 -4.92 10.65
N GLU A 45 -9.06 -4.01 11.34
CA GLU A 45 -8.61 -2.62 11.39
C GLU A 45 -7.23 -2.51 12.06
N PRO A 46 -6.34 -1.67 11.53
CA PRO A 46 -5.09 -1.34 12.20
C PRO A 46 -5.35 -0.74 13.58
N ARG A 47 -4.51 -1.08 14.55
CA ARG A 47 -4.50 -0.36 15.82
C ARG A 47 -3.77 0.96 15.63
N ILE A 48 -4.41 2.04 16.01
CA ILE A 48 -3.82 3.38 15.90
C ILE A 48 -2.86 3.58 17.07
N LEU A 49 -1.68 4.09 16.76
CA LEU A 49 -0.70 4.63 17.69
C LEU A 49 -0.64 6.15 17.46
N GLU A 50 -0.64 6.92 18.53
CA GLU A 50 -0.67 8.38 18.44
C GLU A 50 0.73 8.94 18.15
N HIS A 51 1.78 8.25 18.62
CA HIS A 51 3.16 8.70 18.47
C HIS A 51 4.07 7.59 17.94
N ALA A 52 5.11 7.98 17.20
CA ALA A 52 6.12 7.04 16.72
C ALA A 52 6.94 6.43 17.88
N GLU A 53 7.01 7.12 19.00
CA GLU A 53 7.67 6.64 20.24
C GLU A 53 6.98 5.42 20.87
N ASP A 54 5.74 5.12 20.49
CA ASP A 54 5.00 3.93 20.93
C ASP A 54 5.42 2.65 20.17
N VAL A 55 6.00 2.81 18.99
CA VAL A 55 6.39 1.68 18.12
C VAL A 55 7.37 0.73 18.81
N PRO A 56 8.45 1.19 19.48
CA PRO A 56 9.37 0.30 20.18
C PRO A 56 8.70 -0.58 21.24
N ALA A 57 7.74 -0.04 21.99
CA ALA A 57 7.02 -0.81 23.01
C ALA A 57 6.17 -1.94 22.39
N VAL A 58 5.57 -1.68 21.22
CA VAL A 58 4.83 -2.68 20.45
C VAL A 58 5.74 -3.81 19.95
N LEU A 59 6.94 -3.47 19.51
CA LEU A 59 7.93 -4.42 19.02
C LEU A 59 8.52 -5.27 20.17
N GLN A 60 8.85 -4.65 21.29
CA GLN A 60 9.37 -5.35 22.48
C GLN A 60 8.38 -6.39 23.02
N LYS A 61 7.08 -6.05 23.10
CA LYS A 61 6.01 -7.00 23.49
C LYS A 61 5.96 -8.25 22.61
N ARG A 62 6.60 -8.22 21.43
CA ARG A 62 6.65 -9.33 20.47
C ARG A 62 8.06 -9.92 20.31
N SER A 63 9.00 -9.51 21.17
CA SER A 63 10.40 -9.93 21.12
C SER A 63 11.07 -9.64 19.76
N ILE A 64 10.66 -8.55 19.09
CA ILE A 64 11.23 -8.10 17.84
C ILE A 64 12.40 -7.18 18.14
N GLN A 65 13.57 -7.52 17.62
CA GLN A 65 14.82 -6.79 17.84
C GLN A 65 15.39 -6.14 16.58
N LYS A 66 14.89 -6.56 15.40
CA LYS A 66 15.37 -6.04 14.12
C LYS A 66 14.20 -5.72 13.19
N VAL A 67 14.19 -4.51 12.64
CA VAL A 67 13.14 -4.05 11.75
C VAL A 67 13.69 -3.52 10.44
N LEU A 68 12.92 -3.61 9.37
CA LEU A 68 13.18 -2.91 8.12
C LEU A 68 12.28 -1.68 8.05
N ILE A 69 12.86 -0.51 7.89
CA ILE A 69 12.14 0.73 7.54
C ILE A 69 12.18 0.86 6.02
N VAL A 70 11.02 0.92 5.40
CA VAL A 70 10.87 1.15 3.95
C VAL A 70 10.38 2.59 3.76
N THR A 71 11.17 3.40 3.07
CA THR A 71 10.89 4.82 2.86
C THR A 71 11.33 5.25 1.46
N ASP A 72 11.14 6.51 1.13
CA ASP A 72 11.58 7.10 -0.12
C ASP A 72 12.79 8.05 0.08
N PRO A 73 13.54 8.36 -1.02
CA PRO A 73 14.71 9.23 -0.93
C PRO A 73 14.42 10.65 -0.42
N GLY A 74 13.18 11.13 -0.61
CA GLY A 74 12.77 12.46 -0.14
C GLY A 74 12.68 12.50 1.38
N ILE A 75 11.98 11.54 1.96
CA ILE A 75 11.83 11.38 3.42
C ILE A 75 13.18 11.16 4.08
N ALA A 76 14.03 10.30 3.49
CA ALA A 76 15.37 10.02 4.01
C ALA A 76 16.25 11.28 4.03
N ARG A 77 16.25 12.07 2.95
CA ARG A 77 17.02 13.34 2.88
C ARG A 77 16.55 14.38 3.89
N LEU A 78 15.26 14.40 4.22
CA LEU A 78 14.69 15.29 5.24
C LEU A 78 14.97 14.79 6.66
N GLY A 79 15.55 13.61 6.84
CA GLY A 79 15.83 13.02 8.16
C GLY A 79 14.59 12.69 8.99
N LEU A 80 13.41 12.55 8.35
CA LEU A 80 12.15 12.34 9.06
C LEU A 80 12.07 10.97 9.74
N THR A 81 12.90 10.00 9.35
CA THR A 81 12.98 8.69 10.02
C THR A 81 13.80 8.72 11.31
N ALA A 82 14.67 9.72 11.50
CA ALA A 82 15.63 9.79 12.60
C ALA A 82 14.98 9.73 14.01
N PRO A 83 13.85 10.41 14.30
CA PRO A 83 13.17 10.29 15.58
C PRO A 83 12.76 8.84 15.88
N LEU A 84 12.18 8.15 14.89
CA LEU A 84 11.79 6.74 15.03
C LEU A 84 13.01 5.82 15.21
N GLU A 85 14.08 6.02 14.44
CA GLU A 85 15.31 5.26 14.55
C GLU A 85 15.95 5.42 15.93
N THR A 86 15.97 6.66 16.45
CA THR A 86 16.47 6.97 17.81
C THR A 86 15.62 6.29 18.88
N ALA A 87 14.29 6.35 18.75
CA ALA A 87 13.39 5.67 19.67
C ALA A 87 13.58 4.14 19.66
N LEU A 88 13.76 3.54 18.48
CA LEU A 88 14.06 2.11 18.34
C LEU A 88 15.39 1.74 19.00
N ALA A 89 16.46 2.51 18.70
CA ALA A 89 17.80 2.27 19.25
C ALA A 89 17.82 2.39 20.78
N SER A 90 17.08 3.35 21.35
CA SER A 90 16.96 3.51 22.82
C SER A 90 16.39 2.28 23.53
N LYS A 91 15.68 1.43 22.80
CA LYS A 91 15.09 0.18 23.29
C LYS A 91 15.83 -1.07 22.80
N GLY A 92 17.02 -0.91 22.23
CA GLY A 92 17.86 -2.02 21.75
C GLY A 92 17.32 -2.68 20.49
N ILE A 93 16.48 -1.98 19.71
CA ILE A 93 15.94 -2.47 18.44
C ILE A 93 16.75 -1.84 17.31
N SER A 94 17.39 -2.67 16.48
CA SER A 94 18.12 -2.20 15.30
C SER A 94 17.22 -2.05 14.11
N ALA A 95 17.42 -0.97 13.33
CA ALA A 95 16.70 -0.70 12.09
C ALA A 95 17.64 -0.78 10.90
N ALA A 96 17.25 -1.53 9.87
CA ALA A 96 17.79 -1.41 8.51
C ALA A 96 16.86 -0.46 7.75
N VAL A 97 17.42 0.45 6.95
CA VAL A 97 16.63 1.43 6.20
C VAL A 97 16.79 1.18 4.72
N TYR A 98 15.67 0.96 4.02
CA TYR A 98 15.60 0.97 2.56
C TYR A 98 14.96 2.28 2.13
N ALA A 99 15.74 3.16 1.51
CA ALA A 99 15.35 4.53 1.17
C ALA A 99 15.23 4.77 -0.35
N GLU A 100 15.14 3.71 -1.16
CA GLU A 100 15.14 3.80 -2.63
C GLU A 100 13.74 3.60 -3.24
N THR A 101 12.68 3.67 -2.44
CA THR A 101 11.32 3.53 -2.96
C THR A 101 10.99 4.66 -3.92
N ARG A 102 10.62 4.32 -5.15
CA ARG A 102 10.20 5.30 -6.17
C ARG A 102 8.73 5.67 -6.02
N ALA A 103 8.36 6.82 -6.57
CA ALA A 103 6.95 7.12 -6.82
C ALA A 103 6.38 6.03 -7.74
N ASN A 104 5.32 5.32 -7.31
CA ASN A 104 4.86 4.05 -7.89
C ASN A 104 5.94 2.95 -7.78
N PRO A 105 6.04 2.31 -6.62
CA PRO A 105 7.10 1.34 -6.34
C PRO A 105 7.08 0.20 -7.34
N THR A 106 8.26 -0.19 -7.79
CA THR A 106 8.44 -1.22 -8.80
C THR A 106 8.66 -2.60 -8.16
N VAL A 107 8.61 -3.64 -9.00
CA VAL A 107 8.99 -5.01 -8.59
C VAL A 107 10.42 -5.02 -8.06
N SER A 108 11.35 -4.31 -8.72
CA SER A 108 12.75 -4.20 -8.28
C SER A 108 12.86 -3.58 -6.89
N ASN A 109 12.14 -2.48 -6.59
CA ASN A 109 12.13 -1.90 -5.25
C ASN A 109 11.71 -2.92 -4.17
N VAL A 110 10.70 -3.73 -4.46
CA VAL A 110 10.23 -4.77 -3.53
C VAL A 110 11.29 -5.86 -3.34
N GLU A 111 11.93 -6.33 -4.40
CA GLU A 111 12.94 -7.41 -4.31
C GLU A 111 14.23 -6.93 -3.62
N GLU A 112 14.68 -5.71 -3.88
CA GLU A 112 15.84 -5.09 -3.21
C GLU A 112 15.58 -4.95 -1.70
N ALA A 113 14.43 -4.36 -1.32
CA ALA A 113 14.05 -4.20 0.08
C ALA A 113 13.83 -5.55 0.78
N ALA A 114 13.28 -6.55 0.08
CA ALA A 114 13.14 -7.91 0.60
C ALA A 114 14.50 -8.60 0.79
N SER A 115 15.47 -8.31 -0.07
CA SER A 115 16.85 -8.80 0.07
C SER A 115 17.53 -8.19 1.29
N LEU A 116 17.39 -6.87 1.48
CA LEU A 116 17.87 -6.17 2.67
C LEU A 116 17.22 -6.71 3.95
N TYR A 117 15.91 -6.95 3.94
CA TYR A 117 15.18 -7.56 5.07
C TYR A 117 15.82 -8.89 5.50
N ARG A 118 16.11 -9.76 4.53
CA ARG A 118 16.73 -11.07 4.80
C ARG A 118 18.17 -10.94 5.28
N ALA A 119 18.97 -10.12 4.60
CA ALA A 119 20.39 -9.90 4.92
C ALA A 119 20.57 -9.33 6.34
N SER A 120 19.67 -8.43 6.75
CA SER A 120 19.68 -7.83 8.08
C SER A 120 18.96 -8.68 9.13
N ALA A 121 18.44 -9.84 8.78
CA ALA A 121 17.63 -10.70 9.64
C ALA A 121 16.48 -9.95 10.33
N CYS A 122 15.81 -9.06 9.61
CA CYS A 122 14.68 -8.30 10.12
C CYS A 122 13.49 -9.22 10.45
N GLN A 123 12.67 -8.81 11.40
CA GLN A 123 11.53 -9.56 11.92
C GLN A 123 10.20 -8.83 11.72
N ALA A 124 10.27 -7.51 11.46
CA ALA A 124 9.12 -6.68 11.18
C ALA A 124 9.45 -5.65 10.09
N ILE A 125 8.41 -5.05 9.52
CA ILE A 125 8.50 -4.05 8.47
C ILE A 125 7.76 -2.79 8.92
N ILE A 126 8.37 -1.64 8.74
CA ILE A 126 7.78 -0.33 8.98
C ILE A 126 7.74 0.41 7.64
N GLY A 127 6.56 0.65 7.10
CA GLY A 127 6.37 1.52 5.93
C GLY A 127 6.29 2.97 6.40
N PHE A 128 7.31 3.77 6.13
CA PHE A 128 7.42 5.15 6.59
C PHE A 128 7.41 6.11 5.40
N GLY A 129 6.35 6.89 5.24
CA GLY A 129 6.24 7.82 4.12
C GLY A 129 4.83 7.95 3.57
N GLY A 130 4.72 8.32 2.30
CA GLY A 130 3.46 8.38 1.58
C GLY A 130 2.94 7.01 1.11
N GLY A 131 1.87 7.01 0.31
CA GLY A 131 1.27 5.79 -0.22
C GLY A 131 2.26 4.86 -0.92
N SER A 132 3.23 5.40 -1.67
CA SER A 132 4.24 4.59 -2.38
C SER A 132 5.15 3.81 -1.42
N ALA A 133 5.64 4.44 -0.34
CA ALA A 133 6.47 3.77 0.66
C ALA A 133 5.67 2.66 1.38
N MET A 134 4.40 2.93 1.70
CA MET A 134 3.52 1.94 2.31
C MET A 134 3.20 0.78 1.36
N ASP A 135 2.95 1.05 0.08
CA ASP A 135 2.68 0.00 -0.91
C ASP A 135 3.92 -0.86 -1.17
N CYS A 136 5.11 -0.25 -1.20
CA CYS A 136 6.37 -0.99 -1.24
C CYS A 136 6.53 -1.89 -0.02
N ALA A 137 6.32 -1.37 1.19
CA ALA A 137 6.42 -2.13 2.44
C ALA A 137 5.45 -3.33 2.47
N LYS A 138 4.22 -3.15 1.98
CA LYS A 138 3.24 -4.23 1.80
C LYS A 138 3.73 -5.28 0.80
N GLY A 139 4.28 -4.83 -0.34
CA GLY A 139 4.89 -5.70 -1.35
C GLY A 139 6.03 -6.53 -0.77
N VAL A 140 6.91 -5.89 0.01
CA VAL A 140 8.00 -6.57 0.73
C VAL A 140 7.44 -7.63 1.68
N GLY A 141 6.42 -7.28 2.48
CA GLY A 141 5.75 -8.21 3.37
C GLY A 141 5.20 -9.44 2.64
N ALA A 142 4.53 -9.22 1.50
CA ALA A 142 4.01 -10.29 0.65
C ALA A 142 5.14 -11.19 0.10
N ARG A 143 6.23 -10.57 -0.35
CA ARG A 143 7.39 -11.28 -0.89
C ARG A 143 8.12 -12.12 0.15
N ILE A 144 8.22 -11.63 1.38
CA ILE A 144 8.79 -12.37 2.51
C ILE A 144 7.88 -13.53 2.92
N ALA A 145 6.57 -13.31 2.95
CA ALA A 145 5.59 -14.35 3.30
C ALA A 145 5.56 -15.51 2.30
N GLN A 146 5.82 -15.23 1.01
CA GLN A 146 5.83 -16.23 -0.07
C GLN A 146 7.15 -16.21 -0.87
N PRO A 147 8.26 -16.69 -0.30
CA PRO A 147 9.60 -16.58 -0.91
C PRO A 147 9.74 -17.31 -2.25
N ASN A 148 8.91 -18.31 -2.51
CA ASN A 148 8.95 -19.09 -3.75
C ASN A 148 8.03 -18.55 -4.85
N LYS A 149 7.27 -17.45 -4.56
CA LYS A 149 6.35 -16.86 -5.52
C LYS A 149 6.80 -15.45 -5.86
N PRO A 150 7.14 -15.15 -7.13
CA PRO A 150 7.50 -13.81 -7.55
C PRO A 150 6.34 -12.83 -7.31
N ILE A 151 6.65 -11.58 -6.99
CA ILE A 151 5.64 -10.58 -6.61
C ILE A 151 4.64 -10.30 -7.74
N ASN A 152 5.06 -10.34 -9.02
CA ASN A 152 4.19 -10.16 -10.18
C ASN A 152 3.13 -11.27 -10.32
N LYS A 153 3.38 -12.47 -9.77
CA LYS A 153 2.40 -13.58 -9.71
C LYS A 153 1.40 -13.44 -8.57
N MET A 154 1.57 -12.45 -7.69
CA MET A 154 0.62 -12.12 -6.61
C MET A 154 -0.41 -11.07 -7.05
N ARG A 155 -0.33 -10.58 -8.30
CA ARG A 155 -1.29 -9.64 -8.89
C ARG A 155 -2.73 -10.12 -8.77
N GLY A 156 -3.64 -9.22 -8.41
CA GLY A 156 -5.08 -9.47 -8.32
C GLY A 156 -5.57 -9.62 -6.89
N LEU A 157 -6.60 -10.45 -6.69
CA LEU A 157 -7.32 -10.56 -5.43
C LEU A 157 -6.98 -11.87 -4.71
N LEU A 158 -6.69 -11.80 -3.40
CA LEU A 158 -6.51 -12.94 -2.48
C LEU A 158 -5.48 -13.97 -2.99
N ARG A 159 -4.32 -13.48 -3.39
CA ARG A 159 -3.24 -14.32 -3.91
C ARG A 159 -2.13 -14.61 -2.89
N ILE A 160 -2.23 -14.05 -1.68
CA ILE A 160 -1.25 -14.22 -0.61
C ILE A 160 -1.86 -15.17 0.42
N HIS A 161 -1.34 -16.41 0.49
CA HIS A 161 -1.91 -17.47 1.33
C HIS A 161 -1.18 -17.63 2.67
N ARG A 162 -0.31 -16.66 3.04
CA ARG A 162 0.48 -16.68 4.27
C ARG A 162 0.41 -15.33 4.97
N ARG A 163 0.51 -15.36 6.29
CA ARG A 163 0.58 -14.13 7.08
C ARG A 163 1.90 -13.40 6.82
N LEU A 164 1.81 -12.09 6.70
CA LEU A 164 2.98 -11.22 6.61
C LEU A 164 3.73 -11.17 7.94
N PRO A 165 5.03 -10.82 7.92
CA PRO A 165 5.70 -10.26 9.09
C PRO A 165 4.89 -9.10 9.66
N LEU A 166 5.13 -8.75 10.93
CA LEU A 166 4.48 -7.58 11.51
C LEU A 166 4.72 -6.36 10.62
N LEU A 167 3.64 -5.75 10.15
CA LEU A 167 3.65 -4.55 9.33
C LEU A 167 3.07 -3.38 10.13
N ILE A 168 3.84 -2.30 10.20
CA ILE A 168 3.47 -1.03 10.82
C ILE A 168 3.52 0.04 9.74
N ALA A 169 2.49 0.86 9.64
CA ALA A 169 2.43 1.99 8.73
C ALA A 169 2.65 3.30 9.49
N VAL A 170 3.53 4.16 8.98
CA VAL A 170 3.78 5.51 9.49
C VAL A 170 3.57 6.49 8.35
N PRO A 171 2.32 6.93 8.12
CA PRO A 171 2.01 7.86 7.04
C PRO A 171 2.59 9.25 7.32
N THR A 172 3.25 9.81 6.33
CA THR A 172 3.71 11.21 6.35
C THR A 172 2.86 12.13 5.48
N THR A 173 1.93 11.57 4.71
CA THR A 173 1.00 12.32 3.85
C THR A 173 -0.45 12.02 4.24
N ALA A 174 -1.26 13.07 4.36
CA ALA A 174 -2.69 12.92 4.59
C ALA A 174 -3.42 12.58 3.29
N GLY A 175 -4.45 11.72 3.36
CA GLY A 175 -5.41 11.47 2.29
C GLY A 175 -5.24 10.18 1.50
N THR A 176 -4.09 9.50 1.53
CA THR A 176 -3.91 8.25 0.77
C THR A 176 -4.68 7.06 1.35
N GLY A 177 -4.85 7.00 2.67
CA GLY A 177 -5.48 5.89 3.36
C GLY A 177 -4.75 4.55 3.21
N SER A 178 -3.51 4.54 2.67
CA SER A 178 -2.77 3.30 2.46
C SER A 178 -2.50 2.54 3.75
N GLU A 179 -2.48 3.21 4.89
CA GLU A 179 -2.29 2.64 6.23
C GLU A 179 -3.46 1.75 6.67
N VAL A 180 -4.64 1.86 6.04
CA VAL A 180 -5.85 1.08 6.37
C VAL A 180 -6.33 0.20 5.22
N THR A 181 -5.69 0.27 4.05
CA THR A 181 -6.15 -0.47 2.87
C THR A 181 -5.54 -1.86 2.74
N LEU A 182 -6.31 -2.76 2.14
CA LEU A 182 -5.87 -4.11 1.76
C LEU A 182 -5.09 -4.15 0.43
N ALA A 183 -4.88 -3.00 -0.20
CA ALA A 183 -4.27 -2.88 -1.51
C ALA A 183 -2.80 -2.44 -1.41
N ALA A 184 -1.98 -2.92 -2.33
CA ALA A 184 -0.68 -2.37 -2.68
C ALA A 184 -0.61 -2.24 -4.21
N VAL A 185 -0.27 -1.06 -4.71
CA VAL A 185 -0.13 -0.80 -6.14
C VAL A 185 1.34 -0.81 -6.50
N LEU A 186 1.73 -1.73 -7.37
CA LEU A 186 3.10 -1.87 -7.85
C LEU A 186 3.15 -1.62 -9.36
N ALA A 187 4.30 -1.19 -9.84
CA ALA A 187 4.58 -1.03 -11.26
C ALA A 187 5.53 -2.13 -11.73
N ASP A 188 5.31 -2.60 -12.94
CA ASP A 188 6.26 -3.45 -13.64
C ASP A 188 7.45 -2.62 -14.11
N ASP A 189 8.66 -3.11 -13.95
CA ASP A 189 9.88 -2.35 -14.25
C ASP A 189 10.06 -2.06 -15.74
N GLU A 190 9.61 -2.97 -16.61
CA GLU A 190 9.81 -2.88 -18.07
C GLU A 190 8.65 -2.16 -18.74
N THR A 191 7.42 -2.57 -18.42
CA THR A 191 6.21 -2.07 -19.09
C THR A 191 5.63 -0.83 -18.41
N HIS A 192 6.09 -0.49 -17.22
CA HIS A 192 5.53 0.56 -16.35
C HIS A 192 4.02 0.37 -16.07
N TYR A 193 3.49 -0.81 -16.37
CA TYR A 193 2.10 -1.13 -16.11
C TYR A 193 1.87 -1.27 -14.61
N LYS A 194 0.94 -0.47 -14.08
CA LYS A 194 0.55 -0.52 -12.67
C LYS A 194 -0.50 -1.61 -12.45
N TYR A 195 -0.30 -2.40 -11.43
CA TYR A 195 -1.25 -3.43 -11.02
C TYR A 195 -1.43 -3.45 -9.51
N PRO A 196 -2.66 -3.69 -9.04
CA PRO A 196 -2.92 -3.86 -7.62
C PRO A 196 -2.67 -5.31 -7.19
N ILE A 197 -2.16 -5.45 -5.99
CA ILE A 197 -2.22 -6.67 -5.18
C ILE A 197 -3.21 -6.37 -4.06
N ASN A 198 -4.28 -7.14 -3.97
CA ASN A 198 -5.34 -6.94 -2.99
C ASN A 198 -5.49 -8.18 -2.12
N ASP A 199 -5.18 -8.04 -0.85
CA ASP A 199 -5.33 -9.13 0.12
C ASP A 199 -5.49 -8.58 1.54
N PHE A 200 -6.34 -9.20 2.36
CA PHE A 200 -6.55 -8.75 3.74
C PHE A 200 -5.29 -8.81 4.60
N VAL A 201 -4.35 -9.68 4.25
CA VAL A 201 -3.07 -9.81 4.98
C VAL A 201 -2.15 -8.60 4.76
N LEU A 202 -2.41 -7.75 3.73
CA LEU A 202 -1.65 -6.52 3.46
C LEU A 202 -2.05 -5.36 4.37
N ILE A 203 -3.15 -5.47 5.09
CA ILE A 203 -3.57 -4.43 6.04
C ILE A 203 -2.54 -4.37 7.17
N PRO A 204 -1.92 -3.20 7.40
CA PRO A 204 -0.98 -3.03 8.50
C PRO A 204 -1.62 -3.38 9.84
N ARG A 205 -0.85 -3.94 10.76
CA ARG A 205 -1.35 -4.27 12.09
C ARG A 205 -1.44 -3.07 13.00
N PHE A 206 -0.61 -2.06 12.73
CA PHE A 206 -0.58 -0.77 13.41
C PHE A 206 -0.42 0.34 12.41
N ALA A 207 -1.06 1.47 12.67
CA ALA A 207 -0.87 2.72 11.96
C ALA A 207 -0.51 3.82 12.97
N VAL A 208 0.55 4.56 12.69
CA VAL A 208 1.01 5.67 13.54
C VAL A 208 0.47 6.97 12.96
N HIS A 209 -0.42 7.63 13.66
CA HIS A 209 -0.98 8.91 13.25
C HIS A 209 -0.33 10.06 14.04
N ASP A 210 0.97 10.26 13.81
CA ASP A 210 1.74 11.30 14.47
C ASP A 210 1.73 12.58 13.63
N PRO A 211 1.14 13.68 14.12
CA PRO A 211 1.06 14.94 13.38
C PRO A 211 2.43 15.56 13.04
N GLU A 212 3.47 15.25 13.80
CA GLU A 212 4.81 15.80 13.57
C GLU A 212 5.35 15.38 12.20
N PHE A 213 5.02 14.17 11.72
CA PHE A 213 5.46 13.70 10.40
C PHE A 213 4.73 14.34 9.22
N THR A 214 3.56 14.93 9.44
CA THR A 214 2.80 15.61 8.39
C THR A 214 3.01 17.11 8.39
N ARG A 215 3.38 17.70 9.54
CA ARG A 215 3.56 19.15 9.70
C ARG A 215 4.72 19.71 8.88
N GLY A 216 5.79 18.95 8.71
CA GLY A 216 7.01 19.37 8.01
C GLY A 216 6.95 19.22 6.48
N LEU A 217 5.87 18.69 5.91
CA LEU A 217 5.76 18.49 4.47
C LEU A 217 5.44 19.80 3.73
N PRO A 218 6.08 20.07 2.58
CA PRO A 218 5.72 21.18 1.74
C PRO A 218 4.25 21.17 1.34
N ALA A 219 3.60 22.33 1.34
CA ALA A 219 2.19 22.48 0.93
C ALA A 219 1.93 21.95 -0.49
N SER A 220 2.94 22.01 -1.36
CA SER A 220 2.91 21.47 -2.72
C SER A 220 2.74 19.94 -2.77
N ILE A 221 3.06 19.22 -1.71
CA ILE A 221 2.84 17.76 -1.58
C ILE A 221 1.52 17.51 -0.87
N THR A 222 1.25 18.19 0.24
CA THR A 222 0.04 17.98 1.06
C THR A 222 -1.24 18.33 0.32
N GLY A 223 -1.26 19.45 -0.41
CA GLY A 223 -2.44 19.91 -1.13
C GLY A 223 -2.93 18.94 -2.21
N PRO A 224 -2.10 18.57 -3.21
CA PRO A 224 -2.52 17.66 -4.28
C PRO A 224 -2.97 16.29 -3.77
N VAL A 225 -2.28 15.68 -2.79
CA VAL A 225 -2.63 14.38 -2.27
C VAL A 225 -3.99 14.41 -1.58
N SER A 226 -4.22 15.38 -0.69
CA SER A 226 -5.50 15.54 0.02
C SER A 226 -6.64 15.84 -0.96
N TYR A 227 -6.42 16.72 -1.94
CA TYR A 227 -7.43 17.14 -2.90
C TYR A 227 -7.84 16.01 -3.85
N THR A 228 -6.87 15.24 -4.37
CA THR A 228 -7.14 14.14 -5.29
C THR A 228 -7.99 13.04 -4.67
N HIS A 229 -7.86 12.82 -3.36
CA HIS A 229 -8.60 11.76 -2.66
C HIS A 229 -9.91 12.25 -2.04
N LEU A 230 -10.05 13.55 -1.76
CA LEU A 230 -11.27 14.12 -1.19
C LEU A 230 -12.29 14.55 -2.25
N THR A 231 -11.86 14.92 -3.46
CA THR A 231 -12.76 15.24 -4.55
C THR A 231 -13.08 14.00 -5.36
N LEU A 232 -14.24 13.40 -5.11
CA LEU A 232 -14.82 12.45 -6.07
C LEU A 232 -15.08 13.21 -7.37
N PRO A 233 -14.69 12.67 -8.55
CA PRO A 233 -15.07 13.27 -9.82
C PRO A 233 -16.60 13.26 -9.86
N THR A 234 -17.20 14.44 -9.78
CA THR A 234 -18.58 14.66 -10.11
C THR A 234 -18.70 14.41 -11.61
N ILE A 235 -19.16 13.24 -11.97
CA ILE A 235 -19.56 12.96 -13.36
C ILE A 235 -20.86 13.72 -13.56
N SER A 236 -20.76 14.89 -14.17
CA SER A 236 -21.87 15.63 -14.75
C SER A 236 -22.34 14.95 -16.04
#